data_83577ec3b55a1799f60dea65d94ce4fd
#
_entry.id   83577ec3b55a1799f60dea65d94ce4fd
#
_cell.length_a   1.000
_cell.length_b   1.000
_cell.length_c   1.000
_cell.angle_alpha   90.00
_cell.angle_beta   90.00
_cell.angle_gamma   90.00
#
_symmetry.space_group_name_H-M   'P 1'
#
loop_
_entity.id
_entity.type
_entity.pdbx_description
1 polymer ?
#
loop_
_entity_poly.entity_id
_entity_poly.type
_entity_poly.pdbx_seq_one_letter_code
_entity_poly.pdbx_strand_id
1 'polypeptide(L)'
;MFSKQQTKQERLFERAAFFVCLRLMTKADISILLPLASQWVEEQESIILVKGLELNADQQIDAYLAGVKNPLKIRLLKTDQIPLPEVPALRTKLRDIGLLGDNVSGLCLRHGIYIKAEFWNNRRILVHELAHTMQYERLGGIDVFLERYILECLSHGYPFGALEIEARKIEKMICEG
;
A
#
# COMPACT_ATOMS: atom_id res chain seq x y z
N MET A 1 7.02 -4.33 35.84
CA MET A 1 8.03 -5.04 35.05
C MET A 1 7.40 -6.33 34.49
N PHE A 2 6.40 -6.17 33.61
CA PHE A 2 5.76 -7.26 32.85
C PHE A 2 5.50 -6.74 31.45
N SER A 3 6.43 -6.96 30.54
CA SER A 3 6.22 -6.84 29.11
C SER A 3 7.45 -7.42 28.42
N LYS A 4 7.24 -8.32 27.50
CA LYS A 4 8.15 -8.95 26.52
C LYS A 4 8.28 -10.47 26.70
N GLN A 5 7.18 -11.16 26.57
CA GLN A 5 7.18 -12.51 26.00
C GLN A 5 5.80 -12.76 25.39
N GLN A 6 5.52 -12.10 24.27
CA GLN A 6 4.56 -12.66 23.33
C GLN A 6 5.16 -13.99 22.90
N THR A 7 4.63 -15.08 23.42
CA THR A 7 5.23 -16.39 23.27
C THR A 7 5.23 -16.78 21.80
N LYS A 8 6.22 -17.57 21.40
CA LYS A 8 6.29 -18.18 20.04
C LYS A 8 4.96 -18.85 19.66
N GLN A 9 4.20 -19.22 20.64
CA GLN A 9 2.89 -19.88 20.54
C GLN A 9 1.76 -18.88 20.19
N GLU A 10 1.76 -17.67 20.75
CA GLU A 10 0.81 -16.61 20.37
C GLU A 10 1.03 -16.16 18.92
N ARG A 11 2.29 -15.99 18.52
CA ARG A 11 2.64 -15.69 17.11
C ARG A 11 2.27 -16.82 16.15
N LEU A 12 2.36 -18.08 16.59
CA LEU A 12 1.91 -19.24 15.81
C LEU A 12 0.37 -19.29 15.74
N PHE A 13 -0.32 -18.93 16.82
CA PHE A 13 -1.77 -18.88 16.86
C PHE A 13 -2.33 -17.72 16.02
N GLU A 14 -1.71 -16.53 16.09
CA GLU A 14 -2.04 -15.39 15.23
C GLU A 14 -1.78 -15.69 13.75
N ARG A 15 -0.66 -16.37 13.44
CA ARG A 15 -0.39 -16.85 12.07
C ARG A 15 -1.38 -17.92 11.63
N ALA A 16 -1.77 -18.85 12.50
CA ALA A 16 -2.76 -19.86 12.18
C ALA A 16 -4.18 -19.26 12.03
N ALA A 17 -4.58 -18.32 12.88
CA ALA A 17 -5.83 -17.57 12.76
C ALA A 17 -5.84 -16.71 11.50
N PHE A 18 -4.73 -16.06 11.17
CA PHE A 18 -4.53 -15.32 9.93
C PHE A 18 -4.65 -16.26 8.70
N PHE A 19 -4.02 -17.43 8.72
CA PHE A 19 -4.15 -18.43 7.64
C PHE A 19 -5.57 -19.04 7.55
N VAL A 20 -6.31 -19.14 8.63
CA VAL A 20 -7.71 -19.61 8.63
C VAL A 20 -8.63 -18.51 8.05
N CYS A 21 -8.41 -17.24 8.36
CA CYS A 21 -9.14 -16.11 7.78
C CYS A 21 -8.81 -15.93 6.30
N LEU A 22 -7.53 -16.13 5.90
CA LEU A 22 -7.09 -16.12 4.49
C LEU A 22 -7.75 -17.24 3.65
N ARG A 23 -8.11 -18.36 4.26
CA ARG A 23 -8.77 -19.49 3.59
C ARG A 23 -10.20 -19.18 3.12
N LEU A 24 -10.73 -17.99 3.46
CA LEU A 24 -12.09 -17.58 3.13
C LEU A 24 -12.21 -16.64 1.92
N MET A 25 -11.10 -16.17 1.31
CA MET A 25 -11.18 -15.47 0.03
C MET A 25 -11.00 -16.46 -1.14
N THR A 26 -12.07 -16.70 -1.84
CA THR A 26 -12.08 -17.50 -3.07
C THR A 26 -11.69 -16.65 -4.29
N LYS A 27 -11.35 -17.29 -5.42
CA LYS A 27 -11.17 -16.56 -6.70
C LYS A 27 -12.44 -15.79 -7.10
N ALA A 28 -13.62 -16.29 -6.69
CA ALA A 28 -14.89 -15.60 -6.92
C ALA A 28 -14.98 -14.30 -6.10
N ASP A 29 -14.51 -14.29 -4.86
CA ASP A 29 -14.48 -13.06 -4.05
C ASP A 29 -13.55 -11.99 -4.66
N ILE A 30 -12.40 -12.40 -5.18
CA ILE A 30 -11.47 -11.48 -5.87
C ILE A 30 -12.14 -10.89 -7.12
N SER A 31 -12.81 -11.70 -7.94
CA SER A 31 -13.48 -11.21 -9.16
C SER A 31 -14.61 -10.20 -8.87
N ILE A 32 -15.24 -10.28 -7.71
CA ILE A 32 -16.27 -9.32 -7.26
C ILE A 32 -15.64 -8.07 -6.64
N LEU A 33 -14.61 -8.24 -5.80
CA LEU A 33 -14.04 -7.15 -5.04
C LEU A 33 -13.03 -6.31 -5.82
N LEU A 34 -12.34 -6.90 -6.80
CA LEU A 34 -11.34 -6.20 -7.59
C LEU A 34 -11.90 -4.98 -8.33
N PRO A 35 -13.03 -5.05 -9.06
CA PRO A 35 -13.62 -3.87 -9.70
C PRO A 35 -13.98 -2.76 -8.69
N LEU A 36 -14.50 -3.13 -7.51
CA LEU A 36 -14.83 -2.17 -6.46
C LEU A 36 -13.57 -1.53 -5.86
N ALA A 37 -12.49 -2.29 -5.71
CA ALA A 37 -11.21 -1.78 -5.26
C ALA A 37 -10.59 -0.85 -6.30
N SER A 38 -10.62 -1.23 -7.58
CA SER A 38 -10.12 -0.40 -8.69
C SER A 38 -10.87 0.92 -8.80
N GLN A 39 -12.19 0.88 -8.75
CA GLN A 39 -13.02 2.10 -8.75
C GLN A 39 -12.65 3.00 -7.56
N TRP A 40 -12.56 2.46 -6.35
CA TRP A 40 -12.18 3.23 -5.18
C TRP A 40 -10.78 3.85 -5.30
N VAL A 41 -9.79 3.11 -5.83
CA VAL A 41 -8.45 3.63 -6.11
C VAL A 41 -8.48 4.78 -7.10
N GLU A 42 -9.25 4.66 -8.20
CA GLU A 42 -9.40 5.73 -9.21
C GLU A 42 -10.06 6.99 -8.62
N GLU A 43 -11.10 6.82 -7.80
CA GLU A 43 -11.78 7.92 -7.12
C GLU A 43 -10.81 8.66 -6.16
N GLN A 44 -10.08 7.91 -5.34
CA GLN A 44 -9.13 8.50 -4.40
C GLN A 44 -7.94 9.14 -5.11
N GLU A 45 -7.39 8.50 -6.14
CA GLU A 45 -6.35 9.09 -6.97
C GLU A 45 -6.81 10.43 -7.56
N SER A 46 -8.01 10.48 -8.12
CA SER A 46 -8.58 11.72 -8.69
C SER A 46 -8.64 12.85 -7.66
N ILE A 47 -9.03 12.54 -6.42
CA ILE A 47 -9.05 13.52 -5.31
C ILE A 47 -7.63 14.02 -5.03
N ILE A 48 -6.65 13.12 -4.96
CA ILE A 48 -5.27 13.48 -4.68
C ILE A 48 -4.68 14.31 -5.81
N LEU A 49 -4.94 13.95 -7.06
CA LEU A 49 -4.42 14.69 -8.23
C LEU A 49 -4.93 16.12 -8.29
N VAL A 50 -6.14 16.39 -7.77
CA VAL A 50 -6.73 17.74 -7.73
C VAL A 50 -6.24 18.54 -6.52
N LYS A 51 -6.12 17.90 -5.34
CA LYS A 51 -5.87 18.60 -4.07
C LYS A 51 -4.42 18.51 -3.57
N GLY A 52 -3.67 17.55 -4.09
CA GLY A 52 -2.32 17.23 -3.62
C GLY A 52 -1.26 18.20 -4.13
N LEU A 53 -0.13 18.20 -3.46
CA LEU A 53 1.04 18.97 -3.81
C LEU A 53 1.92 18.20 -4.80
N GLU A 54 2.58 18.93 -5.69
CA GLU A 54 3.62 18.37 -6.55
C GLU A 54 4.84 17.91 -5.73
N LEU A 55 5.58 16.96 -6.27
CA LEU A 55 6.88 16.60 -5.71
C LEU A 55 7.84 17.80 -5.83
N ASN A 56 8.57 18.09 -4.75
CA ASN A 56 9.70 19.01 -4.82
C ASN A 56 10.90 18.36 -5.58
N ALA A 57 11.97 19.12 -5.82
CA ALA A 57 13.12 18.66 -6.61
C ALA A 57 13.77 17.37 -6.04
N ASP A 58 13.98 17.31 -4.73
CA ASP A 58 14.58 16.13 -4.08
C ASP A 58 13.67 14.91 -4.17
N GLN A 59 12.37 15.10 -3.97
CA GLN A 59 11.37 14.03 -4.11
C GLN A 59 11.24 13.53 -5.56
N GLN A 60 11.41 14.41 -6.55
CA GLN A 60 11.46 14.00 -7.95
C GLN A 60 12.70 13.16 -8.25
N ILE A 61 13.85 13.52 -7.67
CA ILE A 61 15.07 12.69 -7.75
C ILE A 61 14.80 11.31 -7.13
N ASP A 62 14.21 11.25 -5.94
CA ASP A 62 13.85 9.98 -5.30
C ASP A 62 12.91 9.14 -6.17
N ALA A 63 11.93 9.77 -6.82
CA ALA A 63 11.02 9.09 -7.73
C ALA A 63 11.76 8.51 -8.97
N TYR A 64 12.68 9.23 -9.56
CA TYR A 64 13.51 8.71 -10.64
C TYR A 64 14.39 7.55 -10.17
N LEU A 65 15.01 7.67 -9.01
CA LEU A 65 15.82 6.58 -8.43
C LEU A 65 14.98 5.34 -8.12
N ALA A 66 13.73 5.52 -7.71
CA ALA A 66 12.77 4.43 -7.51
C ALA A 66 12.29 3.79 -8.83
N GLY A 67 12.61 4.39 -9.99
CA GLY A 67 12.25 3.88 -11.31
C GLY A 67 10.91 4.39 -11.85
N VAL A 68 10.33 5.43 -11.25
CA VAL A 68 9.10 6.06 -11.74
C VAL A 68 9.36 6.73 -13.09
N LYS A 69 8.52 6.46 -14.08
CA LYS A 69 8.63 7.01 -15.44
C LYS A 69 8.12 8.45 -15.54
N ASN A 70 7.11 8.80 -14.76
CA ASN A 70 6.42 10.08 -14.84
C ASN A 70 6.31 10.80 -13.48
N PRO A 71 7.44 11.20 -12.82
CA PRO A 71 7.40 11.84 -11.50
C PRO A 71 6.55 13.10 -11.44
N LEU A 72 6.48 13.85 -12.52
CA LEU A 72 5.70 15.10 -12.61
C LEU A 72 4.17 14.89 -12.48
N LYS A 73 3.69 13.66 -12.70
CA LYS A 73 2.28 13.32 -12.50
C LYS A 73 1.93 13.08 -11.04
N ILE A 74 2.92 12.82 -10.19
CA ILE A 74 2.67 12.44 -8.80
C ILE A 74 2.18 13.65 -8.01
N ARG A 75 1.19 13.40 -7.14
CA ARG A 75 0.70 14.36 -6.15
C ARG A 75 0.69 13.71 -4.77
N LEU A 76 1.14 14.47 -3.78
CA LEU A 76 1.12 14.06 -2.38
C LEU A 76 -0.01 14.78 -1.66
N LEU A 77 -0.86 14.04 -0.97
CA LEU A 77 -1.92 14.62 -0.15
C LEU A 77 -1.74 14.22 1.31
N LYS A 78 -1.54 15.25 2.14
CA LYS A 78 -1.45 15.11 3.59
C LYS A 78 -2.82 14.81 4.17
N THR A 79 -2.92 13.83 5.06
CA THR A 79 -4.17 13.45 5.72
C THR A 79 -3.93 13.04 7.17
N ASP A 80 -4.89 13.28 8.05
CA ASP A 80 -4.82 12.77 9.42
C ASP A 80 -5.15 11.26 9.46
N GLN A 81 -6.01 10.80 8.55
CA GLN A 81 -6.39 9.40 8.42
C GLN A 81 -6.44 8.98 6.95
N ILE A 82 -5.90 7.82 6.64
CA ILE A 82 -6.04 7.23 5.30
C ILE A 82 -7.51 6.88 5.07
N PRO A 83 -8.12 7.37 3.97
CA PRO A 83 -9.52 7.07 3.65
C PRO A 83 -9.77 5.57 3.55
N LEU A 84 -10.95 5.15 3.94
CA LEU A 84 -11.41 3.77 3.83
C LEU A 84 -12.53 3.68 2.79
N PRO A 85 -12.63 2.56 2.04
CA PRO A 85 -13.76 2.35 1.14
C PRO A 85 -15.10 2.43 1.87
N GLU A 86 -16.10 3.05 1.23
CA GLU A 86 -17.46 3.12 1.77
C GLU A 86 -18.16 1.76 1.74
N VAL A 87 -17.86 0.91 0.75
CA VAL A 87 -18.42 -0.44 0.63
C VAL A 87 -17.96 -1.32 1.79
N PRO A 88 -18.87 -1.74 2.70
CA PRO A 88 -18.48 -2.44 3.94
C PRO A 88 -17.74 -3.75 3.67
N ALA A 89 -18.15 -4.52 2.66
CA ALA A 89 -17.51 -5.78 2.31
C ALA A 89 -16.05 -5.57 1.86
N LEU A 90 -15.80 -4.56 1.01
CA LEU A 90 -14.45 -4.20 0.58
C LEU A 90 -13.59 -3.72 1.75
N ARG A 91 -14.13 -2.82 2.58
CA ARG A 91 -13.44 -2.31 3.78
C ARG A 91 -12.99 -3.42 4.71
N THR A 92 -13.91 -4.35 5.03
CA THR A 92 -13.61 -5.48 5.90
C THR A 92 -12.49 -6.33 5.31
N LYS A 93 -12.61 -6.70 4.04
CA LYS A 93 -11.59 -7.56 3.39
C LYS A 93 -10.22 -6.91 3.30
N LEU A 94 -10.14 -5.62 2.97
CA LEU A 94 -8.86 -4.91 2.91
C LEU A 94 -8.21 -4.77 4.31
N ARG A 95 -9.01 -4.65 5.37
CA ARG A 95 -8.51 -4.71 6.75
C ARG A 95 -8.02 -6.11 7.12
N ASP A 96 -8.79 -7.14 6.80
CA ASP A 96 -8.46 -8.53 7.11
C ASP A 96 -7.12 -8.97 6.50
N ILE A 97 -6.80 -8.47 5.30
CA ILE A 97 -5.51 -8.74 4.63
C ILE A 97 -4.41 -7.75 5.01
N GLY A 98 -4.69 -6.80 5.92
CA GLY A 98 -3.71 -5.85 6.45
C GLY A 98 -3.40 -4.64 5.55
N LEU A 99 -4.10 -4.47 4.43
CA LEU A 99 -3.85 -3.37 3.48
C LEU A 99 -4.36 -2.02 3.96
N LEU A 100 -5.37 -2.00 4.80
CA LEU A 100 -5.93 -0.78 5.39
C LEU A 100 -6.08 -0.98 6.90
N GLY A 101 -5.59 -0.02 7.66
CA GLY A 101 -5.67 -0.05 9.12
C GLY A 101 -4.89 1.09 9.75
N ASP A 102 -4.87 1.13 11.08
CA ASP A 102 -4.24 2.22 11.83
C ASP A 102 -2.72 2.29 11.64
N ASN A 103 -2.10 1.16 11.25
CA ASN A 103 -0.66 1.05 11.03
C ASN A 103 -0.18 1.53 9.66
N VAL A 104 -1.09 1.92 8.76
CA VAL A 104 -0.72 2.42 7.42
C VAL A 104 -0.29 3.87 7.55
N SER A 105 0.96 4.19 7.19
CA SER A 105 1.56 5.52 7.29
C SER A 105 1.48 6.31 5.99
N GLY A 106 1.49 5.63 4.86
CA GLY A 106 1.29 6.13 3.50
C GLY A 106 0.43 5.17 2.71
N LEU A 107 -0.13 5.63 1.60
CA LEU A 107 -0.89 4.80 0.66
C LEU A 107 -0.72 5.33 -0.75
N CYS A 108 -0.09 4.53 -1.60
CA CYS A 108 0.06 4.81 -3.02
C CYS A 108 -1.16 4.31 -3.80
N LEU A 109 -1.73 5.21 -4.59
CA LEU A 109 -2.85 4.97 -5.48
C LEU A 109 -2.45 5.45 -6.89
N ARG A 110 -1.54 4.70 -7.52
CA ARG A 110 -0.89 4.99 -8.81
C ARG A 110 -0.05 6.28 -8.76
N HIS A 111 -0.55 7.42 -9.23
CA HIS A 111 0.16 8.72 -9.16
C HIS A 111 -0.32 9.61 -8.00
N GLY A 112 -1.34 9.21 -7.27
CA GLY A 112 -1.79 9.85 -6.05
C GLY A 112 -1.24 9.14 -4.82
N ILE A 113 -0.65 9.86 -3.88
CA ILE A 113 -0.09 9.30 -2.65
C ILE A 113 -0.65 10.05 -1.44
N TYR A 114 -1.32 9.33 -0.55
CA TYR A 114 -1.63 9.82 0.79
C TYR A 114 -0.45 9.60 1.71
N ILE A 115 -0.12 10.61 2.53
CA ILE A 115 0.83 10.49 3.64
C ILE A 115 0.15 11.01 4.91
N LYS A 116 0.16 10.22 5.99
CA LYS A 116 -0.33 10.70 7.28
C LYS A 116 0.45 11.91 7.77
N ALA A 117 -0.24 12.85 8.43
CA ALA A 117 0.31 14.12 8.87
C ALA A 117 1.56 13.96 9.75
N GLU A 118 1.56 12.98 10.64
CA GLU A 118 2.69 12.66 11.53
C GLU A 118 3.94 12.16 10.78
N PHE A 119 3.77 11.63 9.55
CA PHE A 119 4.85 11.11 8.71
C PHE A 119 5.14 11.98 7.47
N TRP A 120 4.55 13.18 7.39
CA TRP A 120 4.61 14.01 6.19
C TRP A 120 6.02 14.27 5.65
N ASN A 121 7.01 14.41 6.52
CA ASN A 121 8.40 14.66 6.16
C ASN A 121 9.28 13.40 6.22
N ASN A 122 8.69 12.21 6.31
CA ASN A 122 9.44 10.97 6.40
C ASN A 122 9.81 10.48 4.99
N ARG A 123 11.08 10.70 4.58
CA ARG A 123 11.61 10.30 3.27
C ARG A 123 11.45 8.81 3.01
N ARG A 124 11.66 7.95 4.02
CA ARG A 124 11.58 6.49 3.83
C ARG A 124 10.17 6.04 3.44
N ILE A 125 9.15 6.59 4.09
CA ILE A 125 7.76 6.31 3.74
C ILE A 125 7.47 6.78 2.33
N LEU A 126 7.85 8.01 1.98
CA LEU A 126 7.65 8.52 0.63
C LEU A 126 8.31 7.64 -0.42
N VAL A 127 9.59 7.27 -0.23
CA VAL A 127 10.32 6.42 -1.20
C VAL A 127 9.68 5.03 -1.33
N HIS A 128 9.14 4.48 -0.24
CA HIS A 128 8.37 3.23 -0.28
C HIS A 128 7.12 3.38 -1.17
N GLU A 129 6.35 4.46 -1.00
CA GLU A 129 5.16 4.72 -1.82
C GLU A 129 5.51 5.02 -3.29
N LEU A 130 6.65 5.69 -3.55
CA LEU A 130 7.16 5.90 -4.90
C LEU A 130 7.52 4.58 -5.60
N ALA A 131 8.04 3.60 -4.87
CA ALA A 131 8.28 2.27 -5.42
C ALA A 131 6.98 1.59 -5.86
N HIS A 132 5.86 1.77 -5.11
CA HIS A 132 4.55 1.30 -5.55
C HIS A 132 4.06 2.06 -6.80
N THR A 133 4.29 3.35 -6.92
CA THR A 133 3.99 4.08 -8.18
C THR A 133 4.71 3.45 -9.37
N MET A 134 6.02 3.18 -9.25
CA MET A 134 6.79 2.47 -10.28
C MET A 134 6.18 1.12 -10.62
N GLN A 135 5.73 0.36 -9.62
CA GLN A 135 5.10 -0.95 -9.82
C GLN A 135 3.77 -0.84 -10.57
N TYR A 136 2.92 0.16 -10.27
CA TYR A 136 1.71 0.46 -11.03
C TYR A 136 2.03 0.74 -12.50
N GLU A 137 3.05 1.58 -12.77
CA GLU A 137 3.46 1.90 -14.15
C GLU A 137 4.02 0.68 -14.88
N ARG A 138 4.81 -0.15 -14.21
CA ARG A 138 5.42 -1.35 -14.78
C ARG A 138 4.39 -2.43 -15.11
N LEU A 139 3.40 -2.62 -14.26
CA LEU A 139 2.38 -3.64 -14.41
C LEU A 139 1.26 -3.24 -15.39
N GLY A 140 1.15 -1.97 -15.73
CA GLY A 140 0.22 -1.50 -16.76
C GLY A 140 -1.08 -0.88 -16.21
N GLY A 141 -1.17 -0.61 -14.91
CA GLY A 141 -2.28 0.12 -14.33
C GLY A 141 -2.86 -0.47 -13.05
N ILE A 142 -4.02 0.07 -12.68
CA ILE A 142 -4.65 -0.19 -11.38
C ILE A 142 -5.09 -1.66 -11.26
N ASP A 143 -5.84 -2.18 -12.21
CA ASP A 143 -6.42 -3.53 -12.12
C ASP A 143 -5.35 -4.61 -11.97
N VAL A 144 -4.32 -4.55 -12.83
CA VAL A 144 -3.24 -5.56 -12.84
C VAL A 144 -2.39 -5.48 -11.58
N PHE A 145 -2.10 -4.25 -11.10
CA PHE A 145 -1.39 -4.06 -9.85
C PHE A 145 -2.20 -4.61 -8.66
N LEU A 146 -3.47 -4.21 -8.54
CA LEU A 146 -4.32 -4.61 -7.41
C LEU A 146 -4.55 -6.11 -7.38
N GLU A 147 -4.84 -6.74 -8.52
CA GLU A 147 -5.02 -8.18 -8.59
C GLU A 147 -3.78 -8.90 -8.06
N ARG A 148 -2.62 -8.53 -8.57
CA ARG A 148 -1.35 -9.12 -8.13
C ARG A 148 -1.07 -8.86 -6.66
N TYR A 149 -1.26 -7.62 -6.21
CA TYR A 149 -0.98 -7.22 -4.82
C TYR A 149 -1.88 -7.96 -3.83
N ILE A 150 -3.18 -8.03 -4.12
CA ILE A 150 -4.15 -8.78 -3.31
C ILE A 150 -3.78 -10.27 -3.26
N LEU A 151 -3.46 -10.88 -4.40
CA LEU A 151 -3.04 -12.29 -4.46
C LEU A 151 -1.77 -12.55 -3.65
N GLU A 152 -0.79 -11.66 -3.70
CA GLU A 152 0.43 -11.77 -2.90
C GLU A 152 0.14 -11.63 -1.39
N CYS A 153 -0.73 -10.69 -0.98
CA CYS A 153 -1.16 -10.55 0.41
C CYS A 153 -1.90 -11.80 0.90
N LEU A 154 -2.76 -12.38 0.07
CA LEU A 154 -3.49 -13.61 0.40
C LEU A 154 -2.56 -14.82 0.51
N SER A 155 -1.52 -14.90 -0.30
CA SER A 155 -0.61 -16.05 -0.35
C SER A 155 0.46 -16.02 0.74
N HIS A 156 0.99 -14.84 1.06
CA HIS A 156 2.17 -14.66 1.91
C HIS A 156 1.86 -13.89 3.20
N GLY A 157 0.71 -13.21 3.26
CA GLY A 157 0.38 -12.23 4.31
C GLY A 157 1.06 -10.88 4.06
N TYR A 158 0.37 -9.81 4.46
CA TYR A 158 0.98 -8.48 4.47
C TYR A 158 1.99 -8.36 5.64
N PRO A 159 3.15 -7.79 5.44
CA PRO A 159 3.71 -7.20 4.22
C PRO A 159 4.77 -8.10 3.53
N PHE A 160 4.50 -9.39 3.36
CA PHE A 160 5.48 -10.38 2.90
C PHE A 160 5.35 -10.74 1.41
N GLY A 161 4.49 -10.07 0.65
CA GLY A 161 4.36 -10.21 -0.79
C GLY A 161 5.60 -9.70 -1.55
N ALA A 162 5.79 -10.16 -2.78
CA ALA A 162 6.95 -9.82 -3.60
C ALA A 162 7.00 -8.32 -3.92
N LEU A 163 5.86 -7.67 -4.15
CA LEU A 163 5.77 -6.22 -4.39
C LEU A 163 6.22 -5.42 -3.16
N GLU A 164 5.82 -5.84 -1.96
CA GLU A 164 6.24 -5.21 -0.71
C GLU A 164 7.74 -5.42 -0.43
N ILE A 165 8.26 -6.61 -0.70
CA ILE A 165 9.69 -6.92 -0.55
C ILE A 165 10.52 -6.05 -1.50
N GLU A 166 10.06 -5.88 -2.75
CA GLU A 166 10.71 -5.02 -3.74
C GLU A 166 10.68 -3.54 -3.29
N ALA A 167 9.53 -3.03 -2.83
CA ALA A 167 9.39 -1.65 -2.36
C ALA A 167 10.37 -1.37 -1.19
N ARG A 168 10.46 -2.26 -0.21
CA ARG A 168 11.43 -2.14 0.89
C ARG A 168 12.90 -2.20 0.44
N LYS A 169 13.22 -2.99 -0.58
CA LYS A 169 14.58 -3.02 -1.15
C LYS A 169 14.95 -1.69 -1.81
N ILE A 170 14.01 -1.11 -2.58
CA ILE A 170 14.18 0.18 -3.23
C ILE A 170 14.32 1.27 -2.17
N GLU A 171 13.43 1.30 -1.18
CA GLU A 171 13.49 2.22 -0.04
C GLU A 171 14.88 2.18 0.63
N LYS A 172 15.33 0.97 0.97
CA LYS A 172 16.63 0.79 1.63
C LYS A 172 17.78 1.29 0.75
N MET A 173 17.78 0.94 -0.52
CA MET A 173 18.82 1.36 -1.47
C MET A 173 18.92 2.88 -1.59
N ILE A 174 17.78 3.59 -1.65
CA ILE A 174 17.75 5.05 -1.85
C ILE A 174 18.00 5.82 -0.55
N CYS A 175 17.55 5.29 0.58
CA CYS A 175 17.65 6.01 1.85
C CYS A 175 18.91 5.70 2.67
N GLU A 176 19.62 4.61 2.37
CA GLU A 176 20.82 4.16 3.11
C GLU A 176 22.09 4.14 2.21
N GLY A 177 21.95 4.32 0.90
CA GLY A 177 23.06 4.45 -0.06
C GLY A 177 23.44 5.90 -0.25
#